data_105fe7a6fcf6478cc406e924595734e6
#
_entry.id   105fe7a6fcf6478cc406e924595734e6
#
_cell.length_a   1.000
_cell.length_b   1.000
_cell.length_c   1.000
_cell.angle_alpha   90.00
_cell.angle_beta   90.00
_cell.angle_gamma   90.00
#
_symmetry.space_group_name_H-M   'P 1'
#
loop_
_entity.id
_entity.type
_entity.pdbx_description
1 polymer ?
#
loop_
_entity_poly.entity_id
_entity_poly.type
_entity_poly.pdbx_seq_one_letter_code
_entity_poly.pdbx_strand_id
1 'polypeptide(L)'
;MLKKFKIYLPYLVLFTLFVWHSVLSAQQQRFPRPEFEGGYTFPTHQFLNQRGPMWEYMDVAVLIGALLVTSWVVLKKRSRQGLIWISLFSLAYFGFYRQGCICAIGSVQNMSLALFNGSYAIPLSALLFFTIPLIFALLFGRVFCAGVCPLGAIQELTGFKQIRVPRSVEKVLATIPFVYLGLAVLFAATESQFLICRYDPFVGIFRIDAPYTMVIFGGLLLVVGIFVNRPYCRYLCPYGVL
;
A
#
# COMPACT_ATOMS: atom_id res chain seq x y z
N MET A 1 28.41 2.34 -10.89
CA MET A 1 27.33 2.03 -9.93
C MET A 1 27.86 1.66 -8.52
N LEU A 2 28.92 0.91 -8.37
CA LEU A 2 29.50 0.46 -7.09
C LEU A 2 30.01 1.59 -6.15
N LYS A 3 30.48 2.72 -6.65
CA LYS A 3 30.94 3.84 -5.80
C LYS A 3 29.80 4.55 -5.04
N LYS A 4 28.58 4.57 -5.58
CA LYS A 4 27.42 5.16 -4.87
C LYS A 4 26.89 4.24 -3.77
N PHE A 5 26.99 2.93 -3.93
CA PHE A 5 26.55 1.95 -2.95
C PHE A 5 27.37 2.04 -1.64
N LYS A 6 28.66 2.29 -1.72
CA LYS A 6 29.53 2.48 -0.54
C LYS A 6 29.14 3.68 0.35
N ILE A 7 28.54 4.71 -0.23
CA ILE A 7 28.13 5.91 0.53
C ILE A 7 26.84 5.66 1.30
N TYR A 8 25.92 4.85 0.77
CA TYR A 8 24.62 4.59 1.42
C TYR A 8 24.65 3.42 2.40
N LEU A 9 25.65 2.53 2.30
CA LEU A 9 25.80 1.37 3.16
C LEU A 9 25.83 1.72 4.68
N PRO A 10 26.64 2.73 5.15
CA PRO A 10 26.64 3.09 6.56
C PRO A 10 25.30 3.67 7.04
N TYR A 11 24.58 4.39 6.20
CA TYR A 11 23.25 4.91 6.56
C TYR A 11 22.21 3.78 6.65
N LEU A 12 22.30 2.79 5.80
CA LEU A 12 21.43 1.61 5.83
C LEU A 12 21.72 0.77 7.09
N VAL A 13 22.97 0.60 7.46
CA VAL A 13 23.37 -0.10 8.69
C VAL A 13 22.91 0.67 9.94
N LEU A 14 23.10 1.98 9.97
CA LEU A 14 22.61 2.84 11.05
C LEU A 14 21.08 2.79 11.18
N PHE A 15 20.37 2.80 10.06
CA PHE A 15 18.90 2.69 10.04
C PHE A 15 18.43 1.32 10.53
N THR A 16 19.07 0.23 10.11
CA THR A 16 18.75 -1.13 10.60
C THR A 16 19.04 -1.29 12.10
N LEU A 17 20.15 -0.74 12.59
CA LEU A 17 20.47 -0.74 14.02
C LEU A 17 19.49 0.10 14.84
N PHE A 18 19.06 1.25 14.32
CA PHE A 18 18.06 2.09 14.98
C PHE A 18 16.70 1.40 15.04
N VAL A 19 16.26 0.78 13.96
CA VAL A 19 15.02 -0.01 13.92
C VAL A 19 15.10 -1.20 14.88
N TRP A 20 16.22 -1.90 14.90
CA TRP A 20 16.43 -3.04 15.82
C TRP A 20 16.34 -2.63 17.29
N HIS A 21 16.98 -1.51 17.65
CA HIS A 21 16.91 -0.98 19.01
C HIS A 21 15.49 -0.54 19.40
N SER A 22 14.76 0.07 18.47
CA SER A 22 13.37 0.52 18.70
C SER A 22 12.42 -0.65 18.90
N VAL A 23 12.58 -1.74 18.13
CA VAL A 23 11.76 -2.96 18.24
C VAL A 23 11.99 -3.65 19.58
N LEU A 24 13.23 -3.77 20.02
CA LEU A 24 13.57 -4.38 21.33
C LEU A 24 12.99 -3.58 22.52
N SER A 25 12.98 -2.26 22.41
CA SER A 25 12.44 -1.40 23.47
C SER A 25 10.91 -1.36 23.51
N ALA A 26 10.24 -1.60 22.38
CA ALA A 26 8.78 -1.55 22.27
C ALA A 26 8.07 -2.81 22.79
N GLN A 27 8.78 -3.93 22.92
CA GLN A 27 8.19 -5.20 23.38
C GLN A 27 8.00 -5.28 24.90
N GLN A 28 8.62 -4.40 25.68
CA GLN A 28 8.40 -4.36 27.13
C GLN A 28 7.18 -3.48 27.45
N GLN A 29 6.04 -4.11 27.70
CA GLN A 29 4.94 -3.42 28.39
C GLN A 29 5.43 -3.03 29.80
N ARG A 30 5.71 -1.73 30.00
CA ARG A 30 6.18 -1.20 31.29
C ARG A 30 5.11 -1.25 32.38
N PHE A 31 3.84 -1.38 32.00
CA PHE A 31 2.71 -1.41 32.95
C PHE A 31 1.78 -2.57 32.59
N PRO A 32 1.28 -3.32 33.59
CA PRO A 32 0.20 -4.27 33.37
C PRO A 32 -1.01 -3.53 32.77
N ARG A 33 -1.80 -4.23 31.96
CA ARG A 33 -3.02 -3.65 31.38
C ARG A 33 -3.92 -3.19 32.52
N PRO A 34 -4.43 -1.95 32.50
CA PRO A 34 -5.32 -1.48 33.53
C PRO A 34 -6.58 -2.36 33.57
N GLU A 35 -6.86 -2.94 34.71
CA GLU A 35 -8.11 -3.64 34.98
C GLU A 35 -9.15 -2.58 35.39
N PHE A 36 -10.18 -2.41 34.57
CA PHE A 36 -11.28 -1.51 34.89
C PHE A 36 -12.32 -2.25 35.72
N GLU A 37 -12.51 -1.86 36.94
CA GLU A 37 -13.53 -2.42 37.86
C GLU A 37 -14.98 -2.24 37.35
N GLY A 38 -15.17 -1.44 36.30
CA GLY A 38 -16.50 -1.12 35.71
C GLY A 38 -16.95 -2.04 34.57
N GLY A 39 -16.32 -3.20 34.35
CA GLY A 39 -16.73 -4.12 33.26
C GLY A 39 -16.46 -3.59 31.84
N TYR A 40 -15.64 -2.57 31.67
CA TYR A 40 -15.21 -2.06 30.37
C TYR A 40 -14.31 -3.09 29.69
N THR A 41 -14.84 -3.71 28.65
CA THR A 41 -14.03 -4.53 27.74
C THR A 41 -13.39 -3.65 26.70
N PHE A 42 -12.07 -3.74 26.55
CA PHE A 42 -11.39 -3.06 25.44
C PHE A 42 -12.09 -3.44 24.12
N PRO A 43 -12.37 -2.47 23.23
CA PRO A 43 -12.91 -2.79 21.93
C PRO A 43 -11.95 -3.76 21.24
N THR A 44 -12.40 -4.99 21.11
CA THR A 44 -11.72 -5.99 20.29
C THR A 44 -11.68 -5.44 18.88
N HIS A 45 -10.52 -5.49 18.23
CA HIS A 45 -10.42 -5.15 16.83
C HIS A 45 -11.49 -5.91 16.07
N GLN A 46 -12.54 -5.23 15.62
CA GLN A 46 -13.54 -5.84 14.77
C GLN A 46 -12.84 -6.19 13.46
N PHE A 47 -12.44 -7.44 13.34
CA PHE A 47 -12.07 -7.98 12.04
C PHE A 47 -13.31 -7.85 11.16
N LEU A 48 -13.21 -7.12 10.06
CA LEU A 48 -14.28 -7.08 9.07
C LEU A 48 -14.73 -8.52 8.79
N ASN A 49 -16.04 -8.74 8.82
CA ASN A 49 -16.65 -10.05 8.54
C ASN A 49 -15.97 -10.63 7.30
N GLN A 50 -15.16 -11.67 7.50
CA GLN A 50 -14.49 -12.36 6.41
C GLN A 50 -15.59 -12.92 5.52
N ARG A 51 -15.61 -12.50 4.26
CA ARG A 51 -16.46 -13.13 3.26
C ARG A 51 -16.08 -14.60 3.15
N GLY A 52 -17.04 -15.45 2.78
CA GLY A 52 -16.75 -16.86 2.60
C GLY A 52 -15.51 -17.09 1.72
N PRO A 53 -14.68 -18.07 2.02
CA PRO A 53 -13.37 -18.28 1.37
C PRO A 53 -13.47 -18.39 -0.16
N MET A 54 -14.58 -18.86 -0.67
CA MET A 54 -14.82 -18.98 -2.12
C MET A 54 -14.79 -17.61 -2.84
N TRP A 55 -15.34 -16.55 -2.23
CA TRP A 55 -15.35 -15.21 -2.80
C TRP A 55 -13.97 -14.57 -2.81
N GLU A 56 -13.14 -14.86 -1.81
CA GLU A 56 -11.76 -14.37 -1.75
C GLU A 56 -10.89 -14.98 -2.85
N TYR A 57 -11.04 -16.28 -3.12
CA TYR A 57 -10.34 -16.92 -4.22
C TYR A 57 -10.80 -16.44 -5.60
N MET A 58 -12.09 -16.12 -5.75
CA MET A 58 -12.59 -15.48 -6.97
C MET A 58 -11.93 -14.12 -7.20
N ASP A 59 -11.76 -13.32 -6.15
CA ASP A 59 -11.07 -12.03 -6.25
C ASP A 59 -9.61 -12.18 -6.66
N VAL A 60 -8.93 -13.21 -6.15
CA VAL A 60 -7.55 -13.55 -6.57
C VAL A 60 -7.52 -13.94 -8.05
N ALA A 61 -8.48 -14.74 -8.53
CA ALA A 61 -8.57 -15.12 -9.93
C ALA A 61 -8.81 -13.89 -10.84
N VAL A 62 -9.70 -12.99 -10.44
CA VAL A 62 -9.94 -11.72 -11.15
C VAL A 62 -8.67 -10.85 -11.16
N LEU A 63 -7.92 -10.79 -10.06
CA LEU A 63 -6.65 -10.08 -10.00
C LEU A 63 -5.62 -10.65 -10.99
N ILE A 64 -5.45 -11.96 -11.02
CA ILE A 64 -4.55 -12.64 -11.97
C ILE A 64 -4.99 -12.35 -13.42
N GLY A 65 -6.28 -12.48 -13.71
CA GLY A 65 -6.84 -12.18 -15.03
C GLY A 65 -6.58 -10.74 -15.46
N ALA A 66 -6.82 -9.77 -14.57
CA ALA A 66 -6.55 -8.36 -14.81
C ALA A 66 -5.05 -8.10 -15.07
N LEU A 67 -4.16 -8.73 -14.29
CA LEU A 67 -2.70 -8.61 -14.48
C LEU A 67 -2.24 -9.20 -15.82
N LEU A 68 -2.76 -10.37 -16.21
CA LEU A 68 -2.44 -11.01 -17.50
C LEU A 68 -2.90 -10.14 -18.67
N VAL A 69 -4.15 -9.64 -18.63
CA VAL A 69 -4.69 -8.76 -19.67
C VAL A 69 -3.89 -7.46 -19.75
N THR A 70 -3.54 -6.87 -18.61
CA THR A 70 -2.73 -5.65 -18.58
C THR A 70 -1.34 -5.90 -19.17
N SER A 71 -0.68 -6.99 -18.78
CA SER A 71 0.63 -7.39 -19.33
C SER A 71 0.56 -7.57 -20.84
N TRP A 72 -0.46 -8.23 -21.34
CA TRP A 72 -0.68 -8.42 -22.77
C TRP A 72 -0.91 -7.11 -23.52
N VAL A 73 -1.74 -6.21 -22.97
CA VAL A 73 -2.00 -4.89 -23.57
C VAL A 73 -0.72 -4.03 -23.57
N VAL A 74 0.06 -4.03 -22.49
CA VAL A 74 1.29 -3.25 -22.38
C VAL A 74 2.37 -3.78 -23.32
N LEU A 75 2.58 -5.09 -23.37
CA LEU A 75 3.68 -5.69 -24.12
C LEU A 75 3.36 -5.83 -25.61
N LYS A 76 2.15 -6.26 -25.94
CA LYS A 76 1.79 -6.59 -27.33
C LYS A 76 1.01 -5.49 -28.04
N LYS A 77 -0.06 -4.99 -27.45
CA LYS A 77 -0.92 -3.98 -28.11
C LYS A 77 -0.39 -2.55 -28.00
N ARG A 78 0.34 -2.23 -26.93
CA ARG A 78 0.85 -0.87 -26.61
C ARG A 78 -0.24 0.22 -26.75
N SER A 79 -1.50 -0.12 -26.43
CA SER A 79 -2.64 0.75 -26.58
C SER A 79 -2.95 1.49 -25.27
N ARG A 80 -2.91 2.81 -25.30
CA ARG A 80 -3.31 3.65 -24.17
C ARG A 80 -4.80 3.49 -23.82
N GLN A 81 -5.67 3.39 -24.83
CA GLN A 81 -7.11 3.20 -24.61
C GLN A 81 -7.40 1.89 -23.87
N GLY A 82 -6.72 0.80 -24.24
CA GLY A 82 -6.86 -0.48 -23.54
C GLY A 82 -6.49 -0.38 -22.05
N LEU A 83 -5.42 0.36 -21.72
CA LEU A 83 -5.04 0.60 -20.33
C LEU A 83 -6.08 1.40 -19.56
N ILE A 84 -6.67 2.43 -20.17
CA ILE A 84 -7.73 3.24 -19.55
C ILE A 84 -8.94 2.37 -19.21
N TRP A 85 -9.39 1.50 -20.12
CA TRP A 85 -10.50 0.60 -19.85
C TRP A 85 -10.21 -0.39 -18.71
N ILE A 86 -9.00 -0.95 -18.67
CA ILE A 86 -8.59 -1.82 -17.56
C ILE A 86 -8.53 -1.04 -16.26
N SER A 87 -8.00 0.18 -16.27
CA SER A 87 -7.97 1.05 -15.09
C SER A 87 -9.36 1.41 -14.58
N LEU A 88 -10.31 1.66 -15.47
CA LEU A 88 -11.72 1.92 -15.12
C LEU A 88 -12.36 0.67 -14.49
N PHE A 89 -12.14 -0.50 -15.08
CA PHE A 89 -12.60 -1.78 -14.52
C PHE A 89 -12.00 -2.01 -13.13
N SER A 90 -10.68 -1.81 -13.00
CA SER A 90 -9.97 -1.95 -11.73
C SER A 90 -10.51 -0.99 -10.66
N LEU A 91 -10.75 0.27 -11.04
CA LEU A 91 -11.33 1.27 -10.15
C LEU A 91 -12.72 0.87 -9.66
N ALA A 92 -13.58 0.41 -10.57
CA ALA A 92 -14.93 -0.03 -10.24
C ALA A 92 -14.92 -1.30 -9.37
N TYR A 93 -14.16 -2.32 -9.75
CA TYR A 93 -14.16 -3.61 -9.06
C TYR A 93 -13.31 -3.59 -7.79
N PHE A 94 -12.01 -3.27 -7.87
CA PHE A 94 -11.11 -3.32 -6.73
C PHE A 94 -11.24 -2.08 -5.82
N GLY A 95 -11.55 -0.91 -6.39
CA GLY A 95 -11.75 0.32 -5.63
C GLY A 95 -13.10 0.33 -4.91
N PHE A 96 -14.17 0.47 -5.65
CA PHE A 96 -15.50 0.69 -5.06
C PHE A 96 -16.21 -0.59 -4.62
N TYR A 97 -16.29 -1.62 -5.47
CA TYR A 97 -17.00 -2.84 -5.11
C TYR A 97 -16.32 -3.61 -3.96
N ARG A 98 -14.99 -3.70 -3.98
CA ARG A 98 -14.19 -4.33 -2.92
C ARG A 98 -13.72 -3.37 -1.84
N GLN A 99 -14.16 -2.12 -1.87
CA GLN A 99 -13.85 -1.09 -0.87
C GLN A 99 -12.34 -0.96 -0.58
N GLY A 100 -11.50 -1.13 -1.59
CA GLY A 100 -10.06 -1.08 -1.44
C GLY A 100 -9.43 -2.22 -0.61
N CYS A 101 -10.18 -3.26 -0.25
CA CYS A 101 -9.67 -4.39 0.56
C CYS A 101 -8.60 -5.22 -0.16
N ILE A 102 -8.52 -5.14 -1.48
CA ILE A 102 -7.47 -5.77 -2.30
C ILE A 102 -6.31 -4.79 -2.47
N CYS A 103 -5.78 -4.31 -1.37
CA CYS A 103 -4.66 -3.38 -1.39
C CYS A 103 -3.35 -4.13 -1.11
N ALA A 104 -2.52 -4.27 -2.15
CA ALA A 104 -1.17 -4.84 -2.00
C ALA A 104 -0.33 -4.05 -0.97
N ILE A 105 -0.63 -2.76 -0.82
CA ILE A 105 0.06 -1.88 0.13
C ILE A 105 -0.30 -2.27 1.58
N GLY A 106 -1.58 -2.50 1.87
CA GLY A 106 -2.04 -2.97 3.19
C GLY A 106 -1.52 -4.37 3.53
N SER A 107 -1.34 -5.22 2.51
CA SER A 107 -0.79 -6.56 2.68
C SER A 107 0.66 -6.55 3.19
N VAL A 108 1.45 -5.50 2.92
CA VAL A 108 2.80 -5.33 3.50
C VAL A 108 2.75 -5.34 5.02
N GLN A 109 1.78 -4.66 5.62
CA GLN A 109 1.65 -4.62 7.08
C GLN A 109 1.23 -5.96 7.67
N ASN A 110 0.30 -6.68 7.01
CA ASN A 110 -0.08 -8.03 7.42
C ASN A 110 1.10 -9.01 7.33
N MET A 111 1.92 -8.90 6.27
CA MET A 111 3.14 -9.70 6.13
C MET A 111 4.16 -9.38 7.22
N SER A 112 4.36 -8.09 7.52
CA SER A 112 5.27 -7.65 8.59
C SER A 112 4.79 -8.16 9.95
N LEU A 113 3.50 -8.03 10.25
CA LEU A 113 2.92 -8.53 11.50
C LEU A 113 3.16 -10.03 11.67
N ALA A 114 2.93 -10.82 10.63
CA ALA A 114 3.11 -12.27 10.73
C ALA A 114 4.57 -12.71 10.80
N LEU A 115 5.50 -11.94 10.27
CA LEU A 115 6.93 -12.22 10.41
C LEU A 115 7.43 -11.99 11.85
N PHE A 116 6.86 -11.00 12.55
CA PHE A 116 7.27 -10.62 13.90
C PHE A 116 6.41 -11.26 14.99
N ASN A 117 5.16 -11.59 14.70
CA ASN A 117 4.25 -12.26 15.63
C ASN A 117 3.93 -13.68 15.16
N GLY A 118 4.54 -14.67 15.80
CA GLY A 118 4.33 -16.10 15.48
C GLY A 118 2.93 -16.64 15.82
N SER A 119 2.10 -15.88 16.54
CA SER A 119 0.71 -16.27 16.85
C SER A 119 -0.30 -15.79 15.80
N TYR A 120 0.12 -14.90 14.88
CA TYR A 120 -0.76 -14.37 13.83
C TYR A 120 -0.77 -15.25 12.59
N ALA A 121 -1.88 -15.94 12.35
CA ALA A 121 -2.07 -16.72 11.13
C ALA A 121 -2.52 -15.79 9.98
N ILE A 122 -1.69 -15.64 8.96
CA ILE A 122 -2.05 -14.87 7.76
C ILE A 122 -3.09 -15.67 6.96
N PRO A 123 -4.22 -15.07 6.56
CA PRO A 123 -5.11 -15.69 5.58
C PRO A 123 -4.36 -15.81 4.24
N LEU A 124 -4.49 -16.99 3.60
CA LEU A 124 -3.82 -17.28 2.33
C LEU A 124 -4.16 -16.27 1.23
N SER A 125 -5.36 -15.73 1.25
CA SER A 125 -5.80 -14.66 0.33
C SER A 125 -4.94 -13.39 0.46
N ALA A 126 -4.63 -12.95 1.68
CA ALA A 126 -3.78 -11.77 1.90
C ALA A 126 -2.34 -12.00 1.41
N LEU A 127 -1.81 -13.21 1.61
CA LEU A 127 -0.52 -13.61 1.07
C LEU A 127 -0.50 -13.56 -0.47
N LEU A 128 -1.55 -14.07 -1.11
CA LEU A 128 -1.67 -14.06 -2.56
C LEU A 128 -1.81 -12.65 -3.13
N PHE A 129 -2.59 -11.78 -2.47
CA PHE A 129 -2.72 -10.36 -2.88
C PHE A 129 -1.41 -9.58 -2.78
N PHE A 130 -0.50 -9.98 -1.91
CA PHE A 130 0.83 -9.40 -1.82
C PHE A 130 1.78 -9.99 -2.86
N THR A 131 1.84 -11.32 -2.94
CA THR A 131 2.86 -12.04 -3.70
C THR A 131 2.63 -11.99 -5.21
N ILE A 132 1.37 -12.11 -5.67
CA ILE A 132 1.05 -12.13 -7.10
C ILE A 132 1.45 -10.83 -7.80
N PRO A 133 1.04 -9.63 -7.33
CA PRO A 133 1.48 -8.38 -7.95
C PRO A 133 3.00 -8.19 -7.91
N LEU A 134 3.66 -8.69 -6.86
CA LEU A 134 5.13 -8.61 -6.73
C LEU A 134 5.84 -9.48 -7.77
N ILE A 135 5.36 -10.72 -7.98
CA ILE A 135 5.89 -11.60 -9.04
C ILE A 135 5.69 -10.96 -10.43
N PHE A 136 4.51 -10.40 -10.69
CA PHE A 136 4.25 -9.70 -11.95
C PHE A 136 5.12 -8.45 -12.10
N ALA A 137 5.42 -7.74 -11.02
CA ALA A 137 6.31 -6.60 -11.04
C ALA A 137 7.76 -7.01 -11.37
N LEU A 138 8.22 -8.14 -10.87
CA LEU A 138 9.55 -8.69 -11.19
C LEU A 138 9.65 -9.17 -12.65
N LEU A 139 8.59 -9.81 -13.17
CA LEU A 139 8.61 -10.38 -14.53
C LEU A 139 8.32 -9.34 -15.62
N PHE A 140 7.36 -8.45 -15.40
CA PHE A 140 6.82 -7.55 -16.40
C PHE A 140 6.99 -6.07 -16.04
N GLY A 141 7.66 -5.76 -14.93
CA GLY A 141 7.82 -4.42 -14.42
C GLY A 141 6.54 -3.89 -13.77
N ARG A 142 6.34 -2.57 -13.77
CA ARG A 142 5.26 -1.89 -13.03
C ARG A 142 3.86 -2.05 -13.65
N VAL A 143 3.53 -3.23 -14.18
CA VAL A 143 2.24 -3.53 -14.83
C VAL A 143 1.07 -3.39 -13.84
N PHE A 144 1.24 -3.86 -12.61
CA PHE A 144 0.25 -3.70 -11.55
C PHE A 144 -0.12 -2.24 -11.33
N CYS A 145 0.87 -1.38 -11.15
CA CYS A 145 0.66 0.05 -10.94
C CYS A 145 0.12 0.77 -12.20
N ALA A 146 0.36 0.20 -13.38
CA ALA A 146 -0.06 0.82 -14.64
C ALA A 146 -1.56 0.67 -14.92
N GLY A 147 -2.18 -0.45 -14.53
CA GLY A 147 -3.57 -0.72 -14.92
C GLY A 147 -4.43 -1.39 -13.85
N VAL A 148 -3.84 -2.13 -12.90
CA VAL A 148 -4.62 -2.94 -11.95
C VAL A 148 -4.78 -2.27 -10.58
N CYS A 149 -3.86 -1.39 -10.20
CA CYS A 149 -3.95 -0.69 -8.93
C CYS A 149 -5.04 0.40 -8.97
N PRO A 150 -6.11 0.32 -8.13
CA PRO A 150 -7.19 1.32 -8.14
C PRO A 150 -6.70 2.71 -7.73
N LEU A 151 -5.68 2.80 -6.88
CA LEU A 151 -5.06 4.07 -6.51
C LEU A 151 -4.32 4.72 -7.69
N GLY A 152 -3.65 3.89 -8.50
CA GLY A 152 -3.03 4.37 -9.74
C GLY A 152 -4.06 4.79 -10.78
N ALA A 153 -5.16 4.05 -10.88
CA ALA A 153 -6.25 4.29 -11.82
C ALA A 153 -6.93 5.65 -11.57
N ILE A 154 -7.30 5.96 -10.33
CA ILE A 154 -7.94 7.25 -10.00
C ILE A 154 -7.03 8.44 -10.30
N GLN A 155 -5.72 8.31 -10.06
CA GLN A 155 -4.75 9.37 -10.34
C GLN A 155 -4.47 9.53 -11.84
N GLU A 156 -4.54 8.44 -12.64
CA GLU A 156 -4.40 8.52 -14.10
C GLU A 156 -5.55 9.28 -14.74
N LEU A 157 -6.76 9.09 -14.21
CA LEU A 157 -7.97 9.76 -14.72
C LEU A 157 -7.96 11.28 -14.44
N THR A 158 -7.28 11.72 -13.38
CA THR A 158 -7.19 13.15 -13.02
C THR A 158 -6.03 13.88 -13.70
N GLY A 159 -5.09 13.18 -14.31
CA GLY A 159 -3.88 13.75 -14.90
C GLY A 159 -4.08 14.44 -16.24
N PHE A 160 -4.42 15.75 -16.27
CA PHE A 160 -4.65 16.50 -17.51
C PHE A 160 -3.43 17.28 -18.02
N LYS A 161 -2.71 17.97 -17.14
CA LYS A 161 -1.60 18.86 -17.52
C LYS A 161 -0.36 18.57 -16.69
N GLN A 162 0.53 17.75 -17.23
CA GLN A 162 1.71 17.30 -16.51
C GLN A 162 2.85 18.32 -16.58
N ILE A 163 3.32 18.76 -15.43
CA ILE A 163 4.47 19.63 -15.25
C ILE A 163 5.67 18.77 -14.79
N ARG A 164 6.84 19.05 -15.32
CA ARG A 164 8.07 18.37 -14.87
C ARG A 164 8.52 18.95 -13.54
N VAL A 165 8.59 18.09 -12.51
CA VAL A 165 9.11 18.47 -11.20
C VAL A 165 10.63 18.68 -11.29
N PRO A 166 11.20 19.74 -10.67
CA PRO A 166 12.65 19.96 -10.62
C PRO A 166 13.36 18.77 -9.96
N ARG A 167 14.51 18.38 -10.51
CA ARG A 167 15.29 17.22 -10.03
C ARG A 167 15.65 17.26 -8.55
N SER A 168 15.89 18.46 -8.01
CA SER A 168 16.23 18.63 -6.59
C SER A 168 15.06 18.27 -5.67
N VAL A 169 13.85 18.74 -6.01
CA VAL A 169 12.62 18.42 -5.27
C VAL A 169 12.26 16.94 -5.42
N GLU A 170 12.43 16.39 -6.62
CA GLU A 170 12.17 14.97 -6.89
C GLU A 170 13.02 14.04 -6.03
N LYS A 171 14.32 14.35 -5.83
CA LYS A 171 15.20 13.55 -4.98
C LYS A 171 14.75 13.51 -3.51
N VAL A 172 14.30 14.64 -3.00
CA VAL A 172 13.80 14.74 -1.61
C VAL A 172 12.48 13.99 -1.46
N LEU A 173 11.53 14.22 -2.38
CA LEU A 173 10.24 13.55 -2.35
C LEU A 173 10.34 12.03 -2.54
N ALA A 174 11.29 11.56 -3.33
CA ALA A 174 11.53 10.14 -3.55
C ALA A 174 12.04 9.39 -2.29
N THR A 175 12.46 10.10 -1.24
CA THR A 175 12.87 9.48 0.03
C THR A 175 11.65 9.17 0.93
N ILE A 176 10.55 9.90 0.75
CA ILE A 176 9.35 9.78 1.59
C ILE A 176 8.77 8.35 1.59
N PRO A 177 8.60 7.65 0.45
CA PRO A 177 8.06 6.29 0.45
C PRO A 177 8.90 5.29 1.24
N PHE A 178 10.23 5.47 1.28
CA PHE A 178 11.10 4.61 2.09
C PHE A 178 10.89 4.82 3.58
N VAL A 179 10.77 6.07 4.01
CA VAL A 179 10.48 6.41 5.42
C VAL A 179 9.09 5.90 5.80
N TYR A 180 8.11 6.09 4.91
CA TYR A 180 6.74 5.62 5.15
C TYR A 180 6.66 4.09 5.22
N LEU A 181 7.38 3.37 4.35
CA LEU A 181 7.50 1.92 4.42
C LEU A 181 8.14 1.47 5.73
N GLY A 182 9.26 2.09 6.13
CA GLY A 182 9.94 1.78 7.39
C GLY A 182 9.06 1.98 8.61
N LEU A 183 8.32 3.09 8.66
CA LEU A 183 7.36 3.35 9.73
C LEU A 183 6.20 2.34 9.71
N ALA A 184 5.67 2.02 8.52
CA ALA A 184 4.58 1.05 8.38
C ALA A 184 4.99 -0.35 8.88
N VAL A 185 6.21 -0.80 8.57
CA VAL A 185 6.76 -2.06 9.06
C VAL A 185 7.00 -2.01 10.57
N LEU A 186 7.55 -0.90 11.08
CA LEU A 186 7.81 -0.73 12.52
C LEU A 186 6.51 -0.80 13.33
N PHE A 187 5.48 -0.03 12.93
CA PHE A 187 4.19 -0.02 13.63
C PHE A 187 3.44 -1.35 13.52
N ALA A 188 3.58 -2.06 12.40
CA ALA A 188 3.03 -3.40 12.25
C ALA A 188 3.76 -4.42 13.14
N ALA A 189 5.10 -4.35 13.21
CA ALA A 189 5.90 -5.23 14.04
C ALA A 189 5.67 -5.04 15.55
N THR A 190 5.36 -3.81 15.98
CA THR A 190 5.04 -3.46 17.36
C THR A 190 3.57 -3.67 17.73
N GLU A 191 2.75 -4.17 16.81
CA GLU A 191 1.29 -4.39 16.99
C GLU A 191 0.52 -3.14 17.42
N SER A 192 1.12 -1.96 17.30
CA SER A 192 0.52 -0.73 17.80
C SER A 192 -0.62 -0.24 16.92
N GLN A 193 -0.41 -0.16 15.60
CA GLN A 193 -1.42 0.30 14.64
C GLN A 193 -1.11 -0.12 13.20
N PHE A 194 -2.16 -0.35 12.41
CA PHE A 194 -2.05 -0.45 10.96
C PHE A 194 -2.02 0.95 10.33
N LEU A 195 -0.82 1.52 10.23
CA LEU A 195 -0.59 2.89 9.77
C LEU A 195 -1.18 3.14 8.37
N ILE A 196 -0.93 2.22 7.42
CA ILE A 196 -1.37 2.37 6.04
C ILE A 196 -2.90 2.38 5.94
N CYS A 197 -3.58 1.43 6.58
CA CYS A 197 -5.03 1.35 6.52
C CYS A 197 -5.72 2.55 7.20
N ARG A 198 -5.06 3.18 8.16
CA ARG A 198 -5.62 4.32 8.91
C ARG A 198 -5.38 5.66 8.21
N TYR A 199 -4.23 5.83 7.56
CA TYR A 199 -3.80 7.12 7.02
C TYR A 199 -3.77 7.16 5.49
N ASP A 200 -4.15 6.06 4.79
CA ASP A 200 -4.27 6.07 3.34
C ASP A 200 -5.55 6.80 2.92
N PRO A 201 -5.43 7.98 2.28
CA PRO A 201 -6.57 8.81 1.93
C PRO A 201 -7.49 8.15 0.91
N PHE A 202 -6.95 7.31 0.03
CA PHE A 202 -7.73 6.67 -1.02
C PHE A 202 -8.53 5.48 -0.51
N VAL A 203 -8.02 4.73 0.45
CA VAL A 203 -8.78 3.66 1.12
C VAL A 203 -10.03 4.25 1.79
N GLY A 204 -9.89 5.42 2.41
CA GLY A 204 -11.01 6.13 2.98
C GLY A 204 -12.06 6.55 1.96
N ILE A 205 -11.63 7.05 0.79
CA ILE A 205 -12.54 7.42 -0.33
C ILE A 205 -13.30 6.19 -0.83
N PHE A 206 -12.64 5.05 -1.01
CA PHE A 206 -13.28 3.83 -1.50
C PHE A 206 -14.25 3.20 -0.50
N ARG A 207 -14.02 3.36 0.80
CA ARG A 207 -14.92 2.85 1.86
C ARG A 207 -16.10 3.77 2.14
N ILE A 208 -16.06 5.02 1.69
CA ILE A 208 -17.09 6.05 1.96
C ILE A 208 -17.28 6.29 3.49
N ASP A 209 -16.36 5.85 4.31
CA ASP A 209 -16.38 5.92 5.78
C ASP A 209 -15.07 6.52 6.31
N ALA A 210 -14.54 7.51 5.60
CA ALA A 210 -13.31 8.17 6.01
C ALA A 210 -13.60 9.40 6.88
N PRO A 211 -12.75 9.68 7.87
CA PRO A 211 -12.78 10.96 8.55
C PRO A 211 -12.58 12.09 7.53
N TYR A 212 -13.30 13.17 7.72
CA TYR A 212 -13.32 14.34 6.81
C TYR A 212 -11.91 14.82 6.41
N THR A 213 -10.96 14.79 7.34
CA THR A 213 -9.56 15.15 7.10
C THR A 213 -8.87 14.28 6.03
N MET A 214 -9.20 12.98 5.98
CA MET A 214 -8.63 12.07 4.97
C MET A 214 -9.21 12.31 3.59
N VAL A 215 -10.50 12.64 3.52
CA VAL A 215 -11.16 12.98 2.25
C VAL A 215 -10.56 14.25 1.66
N ILE A 216 -10.32 15.28 2.51
CA ILE A 216 -9.65 16.51 2.08
C ILE A 216 -8.23 16.21 1.60
N PHE A 217 -7.47 15.43 2.34
CA PHE A 217 -6.09 15.08 1.97
C PHE A 217 -6.06 14.30 0.64
N GLY A 218 -6.97 13.34 0.45
CA GLY A 218 -7.12 12.61 -0.81
C GLY A 218 -7.52 13.53 -1.96
N GLY A 219 -8.48 14.43 -1.74
CA GLY A 219 -8.89 15.45 -2.72
C GLY A 219 -7.74 16.38 -3.11
N LEU A 220 -6.95 16.83 -2.14
CA LEU A 220 -5.78 17.67 -2.38
C LEU A 220 -4.71 16.94 -3.20
N LEU A 221 -4.49 15.66 -2.92
CA LEU A 221 -3.61 14.83 -3.73
C LEU A 221 -4.11 14.65 -5.16
N LEU A 222 -5.42 14.55 -5.39
CA LEU A 222 -6.00 14.49 -6.73
C LEU A 222 -5.83 15.82 -7.46
N VAL A 223 -6.00 16.96 -6.78
CA VAL A 223 -5.74 18.29 -7.36
C VAL A 223 -4.27 18.45 -7.75
N VAL A 224 -3.34 18.02 -6.90
CA VAL A 224 -1.91 17.97 -7.25
C VAL A 224 -1.67 17.02 -8.42
N GLY A 225 -2.44 15.93 -8.50
CA GLY A 225 -2.42 14.95 -9.59
C GLY A 225 -2.74 15.54 -10.96
N ILE A 226 -3.47 16.66 -11.04
CA ILE A 226 -3.73 17.38 -12.30
C ILE A 226 -2.42 17.88 -12.91
N PHE A 227 -1.48 18.33 -12.08
CA PHE A 227 -0.22 18.93 -12.48
C PHE A 227 0.96 17.95 -12.45
N VAL A 228 0.97 17.01 -11.51
CA VAL A 228 2.04 16.03 -11.33
C VAL A 228 1.51 14.63 -11.60
N ASN A 229 2.18 13.91 -12.47
CA ASN A 229 1.75 12.55 -12.80
C ASN A 229 1.84 11.62 -11.60
N ARG A 230 0.68 11.09 -11.16
CA ARG A 230 0.54 10.10 -10.09
C ARG A 230 1.33 10.44 -8.81
N PRO A 231 1.05 11.59 -8.15
CA PRO A 231 1.87 12.07 -7.03
C PRO A 231 1.91 11.08 -5.86
N TYR A 232 0.80 10.43 -5.55
CA TYR A 232 0.76 9.42 -4.49
C TYR A 232 1.62 8.21 -4.82
N CYS A 233 1.46 7.63 -6.02
CA CYS A 233 2.22 6.44 -6.42
C CYS A 233 3.72 6.72 -6.54
N ARG A 234 4.11 7.98 -6.82
CA ARG A 234 5.49 8.37 -7.03
C ARG A 234 6.21 8.74 -5.74
N TYR A 235 5.51 9.42 -4.82
CA TYR A 235 6.12 10.06 -3.65
C TYR A 235 5.61 9.57 -2.29
N LEU A 236 4.54 8.78 -2.26
CA LEU A 236 3.95 8.32 -1.00
C LEU A 236 3.80 6.79 -0.93
N CYS A 237 3.57 6.13 -2.07
CA CYS A 237 3.24 4.72 -2.09
C CYS A 237 4.43 3.84 -1.65
N PRO A 238 4.33 3.12 -0.51
CA PRO A 238 5.40 2.26 -0.03
C PRO A 238 5.60 1.03 -0.92
N TYR A 239 4.57 0.58 -1.63
CA TYR A 239 4.67 -0.53 -2.59
C TYR A 239 5.48 -0.16 -3.84
N GLY A 240 5.58 1.13 -4.17
CA GLY A 240 6.40 1.62 -5.28
C GLY A 240 7.90 1.52 -5.04
N VAL A 241 8.32 1.23 -3.81
CA VAL A 241 9.71 1.09 -3.37
C VAL A 241 10.15 -0.37 -3.39
N LEU A 242 9.21 -1.30 -3.17
CA LEU A 242 9.43 -2.73 -3.26
C LEU A 242 9.65 -3.14 -4.72
#